data_7308173d3fe6fbfb02149a1694458d9f
#
_entry.id   7308173d3fe6fbfb02149a1694458d9f
#
_cell.length_a   1.000
_cell.length_b   1.000
_cell.length_c   1.000
_cell.angle_alpha   90.00
_cell.angle_beta   90.00
_cell.angle_gamma   90.00
#
_symmetry.space_group_name_H-M   'P 1'
#
loop_
_entity.id
_entity.type
_entity.pdbx_description
1 polymer ?
#
loop_
_entity_poly.entity_id
_entity_poly.type
_entity_poly.pdbx_seq_one_letter_code
_entity_poly.pdbx_strand_id
1 'polypeptide(L)'
;MISPELEEYIRILPKAELHIHIEGSLEPGMLFEMAARNGVRLKYASVTELRKAYSFGSLQDFLDIYYAGADALRQKRDFYELTMAYLRKAHEDRVVHTEVFFDPQTHTARGVSFDRVAEGILEALADGEKEMGISGRLILCFLRHLGEASAFEALEMALPYRHHIVAVGLDSSERGFPPALFRRVFEKAMEQGFLTV
;
A
#
# COMPACT_ATOMS: atom_id res chain seq x y z
N MET A 1 18.78 -5.94 26.94
CA MET A 1 17.35 -6.15 27.21
C MET A 1 16.81 -4.83 27.74
N ILE A 2 15.67 -4.38 27.24
CA ILE A 2 14.97 -3.18 27.76
C ILE A 2 14.35 -3.51 29.12
N SER A 3 14.14 -2.49 29.98
CA SER A 3 13.48 -2.72 31.26
C SER A 3 11.97 -2.94 31.06
N PRO A 4 11.28 -3.68 31.97
CA PRO A 4 9.83 -3.86 31.89
C PRO A 4 9.04 -2.53 31.87
N GLU A 5 9.52 -1.52 32.58
CA GLU A 5 8.91 -0.19 32.61
C GLU A 5 9.02 0.52 31.26
N LEU A 6 10.18 0.39 30.57
CA LEU A 6 10.37 0.95 29.24
C LEU A 6 9.54 0.21 28.19
N GLU A 7 9.43 -1.12 28.31
CA GLU A 7 8.57 -1.93 27.46
C GLU A 7 7.10 -1.52 27.57
N GLU A 8 6.60 -1.37 28.79
CA GLU A 8 5.24 -0.90 29.05
C GLU A 8 5.02 0.53 28.53
N TYR A 9 5.98 1.44 28.73
CA TYR A 9 5.92 2.79 28.21
C TYR A 9 5.81 2.81 26.68
N ILE A 10 6.65 2.01 25.96
CA ILE A 10 6.59 1.88 24.50
C ILE A 10 5.23 1.33 24.06
N ARG A 11 4.68 0.36 24.78
CA ARG A 11 3.41 -0.27 24.47
C ARG A 11 2.23 0.69 24.53
N ILE A 12 2.20 1.60 25.52
CA ILE A 12 1.10 2.55 25.71
C ILE A 12 1.27 3.85 24.94
N LEU A 13 2.48 4.15 24.45
CA LEU A 13 2.78 5.41 23.75
C LEU A 13 1.98 5.48 22.44
N PRO A 14 1.26 6.60 22.14
CA PRO A 14 0.68 6.83 20.82
C PRO A 14 1.78 6.92 19.75
N LYS A 15 1.53 6.32 18.61
CA LYS A 15 2.49 6.24 17.49
C LYS A 15 1.87 6.77 16.20
N ALA A 16 2.73 7.16 15.25
CA ALA A 16 2.35 7.42 13.86
C ALA A 16 3.11 6.44 12.95
N GLU A 17 2.40 5.86 11.99
CA GLU A 17 2.97 5.08 10.89
C GLU A 17 3.00 5.97 9.64
N LEU A 18 4.16 6.47 9.25
CA LEU A 18 4.27 7.47 8.17
C LEU A 18 4.68 6.86 6.83
N HIS A 19 4.87 5.54 6.75
CA HIS A 19 5.30 4.90 5.51
C HIS A 19 4.92 3.42 5.48
N ILE A 20 3.73 3.10 5.01
CA ILE A 20 3.27 1.74 4.79
C ILE A 20 2.68 1.58 3.39
N HIS A 21 3.24 0.70 2.58
CA HIS A 21 2.62 0.28 1.32
C HIS A 21 1.54 -0.75 1.62
N ILE A 22 0.30 -0.43 1.30
CA ILE A 22 -0.85 -1.22 1.72
C ILE A 22 -0.80 -2.66 1.17
N GLU A 23 -0.36 -2.83 -0.05
CA GLU A 23 -0.22 -4.15 -0.68
C GLU A 23 0.78 -5.03 0.08
N GLY A 24 1.81 -4.41 0.68
CA GLY A 24 2.82 -5.09 1.50
C GLY A 24 2.30 -5.57 2.85
N SER A 25 1.17 -5.04 3.32
CA SER A 25 0.53 -5.48 4.56
C SER A 25 -0.31 -6.76 4.41
N LEU A 26 -0.40 -7.32 3.19
CA LEU A 26 -1.21 -8.50 2.89
C LEU A 26 -0.64 -9.77 3.57
N GLU A 27 -1.25 -10.16 4.66
CA GLU A 27 -0.88 -11.35 5.41
C GLU A 27 -1.12 -12.65 4.61
N PRO A 28 -0.24 -13.67 4.74
CA PRO A 28 -0.35 -14.91 3.98
C PRO A 28 -1.69 -15.63 4.08
N GLY A 29 -2.36 -15.60 5.22
CA GLY A 29 -3.70 -16.18 5.40
C GLY A 29 -4.73 -15.48 4.54
N MET A 30 -4.79 -14.16 4.64
CA MET A 30 -5.69 -13.31 3.85
C MET A 30 -5.44 -13.43 2.35
N LEU A 31 -4.17 -13.52 1.92
CA LEU A 31 -3.81 -13.75 0.53
C LEU A 31 -4.46 -15.03 -0.02
N PHE A 32 -4.41 -16.14 0.72
CA PHE A 32 -5.02 -17.40 0.30
C PHE A 32 -6.55 -17.30 0.22
N GLU A 33 -7.19 -16.63 1.16
CA GLU A 33 -8.64 -16.39 1.16
C GLU A 33 -9.08 -15.54 -0.04
N MET A 34 -8.39 -14.44 -0.30
CA MET A 34 -8.67 -13.55 -1.44
C MET A 34 -8.40 -14.24 -2.77
N ALA A 35 -7.30 -14.99 -2.89
CA ALA A 35 -6.97 -15.74 -4.09
C ALA A 35 -8.05 -16.80 -4.41
N ALA A 36 -8.51 -17.54 -3.40
CA ALA A 36 -9.59 -18.52 -3.56
C ALA A 36 -10.91 -17.84 -3.99
N ARG A 37 -11.28 -16.73 -3.35
CA ARG A 37 -12.48 -15.94 -3.69
C ARG A 37 -12.45 -15.40 -5.11
N ASN A 38 -11.29 -14.91 -5.56
CA ASN A 38 -11.11 -14.26 -6.85
C ASN A 38 -10.65 -15.23 -7.97
N GLY A 39 -10.58 -16.55 -7.68
CA GLY A 39 -10.16 -17.55 -8.66
C GLY A 39 -8.70 -17.39 -9.12
N VAL A 40 -7.85 -16.82 -8.28
CA VAL A 40 -6.42 -16.60 -8.56
C VAL A 40 -5.62 -17.81 -8.09
N ARG A 41 -4.84 -18.40 -9.01
CA ARG A 41 -3.96 -19.51 -8.66
C ARG A 41 -2.66 -18.97 -8.07
N LEU A 42 -2.38 -19.31 -6.82
CA LEU A 42 -1.12 -18.98 -6.18
C LEU A 42 -0.01 -19.97 -6.57
N LYS A 43 1.22 -19.49 -6.58
CA LYS A 43 2.44 -20.29 -6.78
C LYS A 43 2.69 -21.27 -5.62
N TYR A 44 2.25 -20.90 -4.42
CA TYR A 44 2.47 -21.64 -3.17
C TYR A 44 1.28 -22.53 -2.87
N ALA A 45 1.55 -23.76 -2.39
CA ALA A 45 0.50 -24.73 -2.07
C ALA A 45 -0.16 -24.50 -0.70
N SER A 46 0.48 -23.72 0.18
CA SER A 46 -0.03 -23.45 1.53
C SER A 46 0.50 -22.15 2.11
N VAL A 47 -0.21 -21.63 3.13
CA VAL A 47 0.23 -20.48 3.96
C VAL A 47 1.61 -20.73 4.57
N THR A 48 1.89 -21.96 5.01
CA THR A 48 3.19 -22.32 5.59
C THR A 48 4.31 -22.26 4.58
N GLU A 49 4.06 -22.66 3.33
CA GLU A 49 5.04 -22.57 2.24
C GLU A 49 5.31 -21.13 1.87
N LEU A 50 4.28 -20.30 1.75
CA LEU A 50 4.43 -18.87 1.50
C LEU A 50 5.22 -18.17 2.62
N ARG A 51 4.94 -18.47 3.90
CA ARG A 51 5.71 -17.91 5.02
C ARG A 51 7.20 -18.24 4.96
N LYS A 52 7.57 -19.43 4.51
CA LYS A 52 8.98 -19.80 4.31
C LYS A 52 9.64 -18.98 3.20
N ALA A 53 8.88 -18.59 2.18
CA ALA A 53 9.37 -17.76 1.08
C ALA A 53 9.64 -16.29 1.48
N TYR A 54 9.15 -15.83 2.63
CA TYR A 54 9.43 -14.49 3.18
C TYR A 54 10.85 -14.33 3.75
N SER A 55 11.76 -15.24 3.44
CA SER A 55 13.19 -15.09 3.72
C SER A 55 13.87 -14.48 2.49
N PHE A 56 13.94 -13.16 2.42
CA PHE A 56 14.45 -12.42 1.28
C PHE A 56 15.97 -12.27 1.34
N GLY A 57 16.64 -12.53 0.21
CA GLY A 57 18.07 -12.29 0.00
C GLY A 57 18.35 -10.97 -0.73
N SER A 58 17.32 -10.41 -1.39
CA SER A 58 17.40 -9.18 -2.18
C SER A 58 16.06 -8.44 -2.22
N LEU A 59 16.10 -7.16 -2.61
CA LEU A 59 14.89 -6.38 -2.91
C LEU A 59 14.03 -7.06 -3.99
N GLN A 60 14.65 -7.67 -4.99
CA GLN A 60 13.92 -8.32 -6.08
C GLN A 60 13.13 -9.54 -5.57
N ASP A 61 13.70 -10.36 -4.69
CA ASP A 61 12.99 -11.49 -4.08
C ASP A 61 11.74 -11.03 -3.32
N PHE A 62 11.84 -9.89 -2.62
CA PHE A 62 10.71 -9.28 -1.96
C PHE A 62 9.66 -8.81 -2.96
N LEU A 63 10.05 -8.05 -4.00
CA LEU A 63 9.14 -7.52 -5.01
C LEU A 63 8.40 -8.63 -5.78
N ASP A 64 9.07 -9.75 -6.05
CA ASP A 64 8.44 -10.89 -6.74
C ASP A 64 7.27 -11.50 -5.92
N ILE A 65 7.43 -11.57 -4.60
CA ILE A 65 6.36 -12.04 -3.70
C ILE A 65 5.28 -10.97 -3.52
N TYR A 66 5.69 -9.71 -3.37
CA TYR A 66 4.81 -8.56 -3.24
C TYR A 66 3.83 -8.47 -4.42
N TYR A 67 4.34 -8.47 -5.66
CA TYR A 67 3.49 -8.39 -6.85
C TYR A 67 2.64 -9.66 -7.07
N ALA A 68 3.18 -10.84 -6.77
CA ALA A 68 2.40 -12.08 -6.80
C ALA A 68 1.25 -12.08 -5.78
N GLY A 69 1.47 -11.47 -4.61
CA GLY A 69 0.41 -11.24 -3.61
C GLY A 69 -0.65 -10.26 -4.09
N ALA A 70 -0.21 -9.13 -4.68
CA ALA A 70 -1.10 -8.12 -5.23
C ALA A 70 -2.07 -8.69 -6.30
N ASP A 71 -1.69 -9.77 -7.01
CA ASP A 71 -2.55 -10.44 -7.98
C ASP A 71 -3.87 -10.95 -7.42
N ALA A 72 -3.92 -11.24 -6.14
CA ALA A 72 -5.14 -11.67 -5.46
C ALA A 72 -6.16 -10.55 -5.22
N LEU A 73 -5.74 -9.28 -5.26
CA LEU A 73 -6.58 -8.10 -5.06
C LEU A 73 -7.30 -7.73 -6.36
N ARG A 74 -8.61 -7.92 -6.45
CA ARG A 74 -9.40 -7.75 -7.69
C ARG A 74 -10.62 -6.86 -7.54
N GLN A 75 -11.21 -6.84 -6.36
CA GLN A 75 -12.46 -6.14 -6.08
C GLN A 75 -12.23 -5.00 -5.08
N LYS A 76 -13.06 -3.96 -5.11
CA LYS A 76 -13.06 -2.89 -4.10
C LYS A 76 -13.04 -3.45 -2.67
N ARG A 77 -13.82 -4.51 -2.43
CA ARG A 77 -13.88 -5.20 -1.16
C ARG A 77 -12.51 -5.74 -0.70
N ASP A 78 -11.66 -6.21 -1.63
CA ASP A 78 -10.34 -6.76 -1.27
C ASP A 78 -9.45 -5.67 -0.69
N PHE A 79 -9.45 -4.48 -1.29
CA PHE A 79 -8.69 -3.33 -0.81
C PHE A 79 -9.25 -2.79 0.51
N TYR A 80 -10.56 -2.77 0.67
CA TYR A 80 -11.21 -2.41 1.94
C TYR A 80 -10.80 -3.38 3.06
N GLU A 81 -10.96 -4.68 2.84
CA GLU A 81 -10.65 -5.70 3.85
C GLU A 81 -9.16 -5.70 4.23
N LEU A 82 -8.26 -5.53 3.23
CA LEU A 82 -6.82 -5.41 3.44
C LEU A 82 -6.50 -4.20 4.33
N THR A 83 -7.03 -3.05 3.98
CA THR A 83 -6.79 -1.80 4.72
C THR A 83 -7.36 -1.89 6.13
N MET A 84 -8.56 -2.44 6.31
CA MET A 84 -9.14 -2.65 7.65
C MET A 84 -8.34 -3.64 8.49
N ALA A 85 -7.77 -4.68 7.89
CA ALA A 85 -6.90 -5.63 8.60
C ALA A 85 -5.63 -4.93 9.10
N TYR A 86 -5.00 -4.11 8.25
CA TYR A 86 -3.88 -3.26 8.65
C TYR A 86 -4.26 -2.30 9.79
N LEU A 87 -5.37 -1.57 9.66
CA LEU A 87 -5.79 -0.58 10.66
C LEU A 87 -6.09 -1.22 12.03
N ARG A 88 -6.70 -2.42 12.05
CA ARG A 88 -6.88 -3.16 13.31
C ARG A 88 -5.56 -3.49 13.98
N LYS A 89 -4.56 -3.92 13.20
CA LYS A 89 -3.22 -4.20 13.71
C LYS A 89 -2.53 -2.94 14.23
N ALA A 90 -2.61 -1.85 13.47
CA ALA A 90 -2.10 -0.55 13.85
C ALA A 90 -2.77 -0.03 15.15
N HIS A 91 -4.08 -0.26 15.31
CA HIS A 91 -4.81 0.10 16.54
C HIS A 91 -4.32 -0.68 17.76
N GLU A 92 -4.05 -2.00 17.62
CA GLU A 92 -3.44 -2.81 18.69
C GLU A 92 -2.10 -2.23 19.15
N ASP A 93 -1.31 -1.69 18.20
CA ASP A 93 -0.01 -1.07 18.44
C ASP A 93 -0.08 0.40 18.86
N ARG A 94 -1.28 0.95 19.12
CA ARG A 94 -1.50 2.34 19.51
C ARG A 94 -1.12 3.37 18.45
N VAL A 95 -1.22 3.02 17.18
CA VAL A 95 -1.11 3.99 16.08
C VAL A 95 -2.35 4.88 16.09
N VAL A 96 -2.15 6.20 16.05
CA VAL A 96 -3.22 7.22 16.01
C VAL A 96 -3.27 7.96 14.67
N HIS A 97 -2.23 7.80 13.85
CA HIS A 97 -2.14 8.37 12.51
C HIS A 97 -1.37 7.46 11.57
N THR A 98 -1.84 7.33 10.32
CA THR A 98 -1.15 6.55 9.30
C THR A 98 -1.12 7.26 7.96
N GLU A 99 0.02 7.16 7.25
CA GLU A 99 0.18 7.55 5.86
C GLU A 99 0.36 6.29 5.00
N VAL A 100 -0.67 5.99 4.23
CA VAL A 100 -0.80 4.75 3.45
C VAL A 100 -0.41 5.02 2.01
N PHE A 101 0.60 4.31 1.53
CA PHE A 101 1.03 4.31 0.14
C PHE A 101 0.32 3.20 -0.62
N PHE A 102 0.03 3.42 -1.91
CA PHE A 102 -0.55 2.41 -2.79
C PHE A 102 -0.04 2.54 -4.23
N ASP A 103 -0.01 1.42 -4.94
CA ASP A 103 0.57 1.28 -6.29
C ASP A 103 -0.52 1.02 -7.33
N PRO A 104 -1.27 2.04 -7.79
CA PRO A 104 -2.41 1.80 -8.69
C PRO A 104 -2.01 1.12 -10.00
N GLN A 105 -0.82 1.39 -10.52
CA GLN A 105 -0.33 0.81 -11.77
C GLN A 105 -0.19 -0.72 -11.69
N THR A 106 0.14 -1.29 -10.52
CA THR A 106 0.14 -2.73 -10.24
C THR A 106 -1.22 -3.36 -10.53
N HIS A 107 -2.29 -2.63 -10.26
CA HIS A 107 -3.66 -3.11 -10.37
C HIS A 107 -4.28 -2.78 -11.73
N THR A 108 -4.10 -1.57 -12.25
CA THR A 108 -4.68 -1.12 -13.52
C THR A 108 -4.13 -1.90 -14.70
N ALA A 109 -2.85 -2.28 -14.68
CA ALA A 109 -2.23 -3.15 -15.68
C ALA A 109 -2.94 -4.52 -15.82
N ARG A 110 -3.67 -4.96 -14.78
CA ARG A 110 -4.42 -6.21 -14.74
C ARG A 110 -5.93 -6.05 -14.93
N GLY A 111 -6.38 -4.85 -15.32
CA GLY A 111 -7.79 -4.53 -15.55
C GLY A 111 -8.61 -4.25 -14.27
N VAL A 112 -7.96 -4.05 -13.12
CA VAL A 112 -8.61 -3.53 -11.92
C VAL A 112 -8.64 -2.01 -12.02
N SER A 113 -9.81 -1.39 -12.02
CA SER A 113 -9.91 0.08 -12.18
C SER A 113 -9.30 0.81 -10.98
N PHE A 114 -8.75 2.01 -11.25
CA PHE A 114 -8.23 2.90 -10.21
C PHE A 114 -9.26 3.15 -9.10
N ASP A 115 -10.51 3.39 -9.48
CA ASP A 115 -11.61 3.64 -8.54
C ASP A 115 -11.81 2.50 -7.55
N ARG A 116 -11.75 1.24 -8.01
CA ARG A 116 -11.87 0.07 -7.10
C ARG A 116 -10.78 0.04 -6.05
N VAL A 117 -9.57 0.41 -6.44
CA VAL A 117 -8.41 0.46 -5.52
C VAL A 117 -8.58 1.61 -4.54
N ALA A 118 -8.69 2.84 -5.07
CA ALA A 118 -8.74 4.06 -4.26
C ALA A 118 -9.95 4.08 -3.33
N GLU A 119 -11.15 3.79 -3.85
CA GLU A 119 -12.37 3.79 -3.03
C GLU A 119 -12.37 2.74 -1.94
N GLY A 120 -11.80 1.53 -2.21
CA GLY A 120 -11.69 0.50 -1.18
C GLY A 120 -10.80 0.93 -0.03
N ILE A 121 -9.65 1.52 -0.32
CA ILE A 121 -8.73 2.04 0.69
C ILE A 121 -9.35 3.23 1.44
N LEU A 122 -9.91 4.21 0.73
CA LEU A 122 -10.48 5.42 1.32
C LEU A 122 -11.68 5.12 2.23
N GLU A 123 -12.55 4.19 1.84
CA GLU A 123 -13.67 3.74 2.67
C GLU A 123 -13.16 3.11 3.97
N ALA A 124 -12.15 2.26 3.90
CA ALA A 124 -11.54 1.64 5.08
C ALA A 124 -10.85 2.68 5.98
N LEU A 125 -10.15 3.67 5.41
CA LEU A 125 -9.54 4.75 6.20
C LEU A 125 -10.61 5.58 6.93
N ALA A 126 -11.74 5.88 6.28
CA ALA A 126 -12.85 6.60 6.91
C ALA A 126 -13.52 5.79 8.05
N ASP A 127 -13.73 4.49 7.84
CA ASP A 127 -14.27 3.61 8.88
C ASP A 127 -13.26 3.42 10.02
N GLY A 128 -11.97 3.30 9.71
CA GLY A 128 -10.90 3.23 10.72
C GLY A 128 -10.81 4.47 11.60
N GLU A 129 -10.98 5.66 11.03
CA GLU A 129 -11.04 6.90 11.80
C GLU A 129 -12.26 6.91 12.74
N LYS A 130 -13.41 6.49 12.22
CA LYS A 130 -14.66 6.46 13.00
C LYS A 130 -14.66 5.38 14.09
N GLU A 131 -14.17 4.18 13.80
CA GLU A 131 -14.26 3.02 14.70
C GLU A 131 -13.09 2.94 15.69
N MET A 132 -11.89 3.34 15.25
CA MET A 132 -10.64 3.15 15.99
C MET A 132 -9.91 4.46 16.33
N GLY A 133 -10.38 5.61 15.80
CA GLY A 133 -9.75 6.92 16.04
C GLY A 133 -8.40 7.09 15.34
N ILE A 134 -8.12 6.29 14.29
CA ILE A 134 -6.88 6.39 13.52
C ILE A 134 -7.12 7.31 12.33
N SER A 135 -6.53 8.50 12.34
CA SER A 135 -6.55 9.35 11.15
C SER A 135 -5.65 8.78 10.06
N GLY A 136 -6.11 8.79 8.81
CA GLY A 136 -5.38 8.24 7.67
C GLY A 136 -5.18 9.26 6.54
N ARG A 137 -4.07 9.11 5.79
CA ARG A 137 -3.81 9.82 4.55
C ARG A 137 -3.41 8.82 3.48
N LEU A 138 -3.84 9.06 2.24
CA LEU A 138 -3.50 8.21 1.10
C LEU A 138 -2.46 8.90 0.22
N ILE A 139 -1.42 8.17 -0.17
CA ILE A 139 -0.31 8.61 -1.00
C ILE A 139 -0.22 7.68 -2.21
N LEU A 140 -0.22 8.26 -3.41
CA LEU A 140 -0.09 7.51 -4.65
C LEU A 140 1.38 7.33 -5.00
N CYS A 141 1.86 6.09 -5.21
CA CYS A 141 3.19 5.82 -5.73
C CYS A 141 3.19 5.58 -7.23
N PHE A 142 4.21 6.15 -7.89
CA PHE A 142 4.55 5.84 -9.27
C PHE A 142 5.57 4.70 -9.33
N LEU A 143 5.27 3.65 -10.09
CA LEU A 143 6.20 2.55 -10.31
C LEU A 143 7.31 2.95 -11.28
N ARG A 144 8.54 3.15 -10.75
CA ARG A 144 9.66 3.70 -11.54
C ARG A 144 10.05 2.84 -12.75
N HIS A 145 9.88 1.53 -12.70
CA HIS A 145 10.21 0.64 -13.80
C HIS A 145 9.24 0.73 -15.00
N LEU A 146 8.08 1.39 -14.85
CA LEU A 146 7.12 1.64 -15.93
C LEU A 146 7.36 2.96 -16.67
N GLY A 147 8.27 3.80 -16.15
CA GLY A 147 8.64 5.07 -16.76
C GLY A 147 7.66 6.21 -16.53
N GLU A 148 8.10 7.44 -16.84
CA GLU A 148 7.38 8.68 -16.55
C GLU A 148 6.02 8.79 -17.28
N ALA A 149 5.89 8.24 -18.49
CA ALA A 149 4.62 8.27 -19.23
C ALA A 149 3.51 7.55 -18.46
N SER A 150 3.78 6.36 -17.92
CA SER A 150 2.84 5.63 -17.09
C SER A 150 2.54 6.34 -15.76
N ALA A 151 3.51 7.09 -15.22
CA ALA A 151 3.28 7.91 -14.03
C ALA A 151 2.31 9.07 -14.31
N PHE A 152 2.37 9.71 -15.49
CA PHE A 152 1.38 10.70 -15.91
C PHE A 152 -0.03 10.09 -16.00
N GLU A 153 -0.18 8.88 -16.56
CA GLU A 153 -1.48 8.20 -16.62
C GLU A 153 -2.03 7.95 -15.21
N ALA A 154 -1.18 7.51 -14.27
CA ALA A 154 -1.57 7.31 -12.88
C ALA A 154 -1.97 8.63 -12.20
N LEU A 155 -1.23 9.72 -12.46
CA LEU A 155 -1.57 11.04 -11.95
C LEU A 155 -2.94 11.52 -12.45
N GLU A 156 -3.23 11.38 -13.75
CA GLU A 156 -4.52 11.76 -14.32
C GLU A 156 -5.69 10.97 -13.67
N MET A 157 -5.51 9.68 -13.42
CA MET A 157 -6.52 8.88 -12.70
C MET A 157 -6.71 9.33 -11.24
N ALA A 158 -5.70 9.93 -10.62
CA ALA A 158 -5.78 10.42 -9.25
C ALA A 158 -6.46 11.79 -9.11
N LEU A 159 -6.54 12.61 -10.18
CA LEU A 159 -7.09 13.97 -10.12
C LEU A 159 -8.50 14.04 -9.51
N PRO A 160 -9.46 13.15 -9.80
CA PRO A 160 -10.78 13.16 -9.17
C PRO A 160 -10.71 12.95 -7.64
N TYR A 161 -9.64 12.32 -7.15
CA TYR A 161 -9.42 11.96 -5.73
C TYR A 161 -8.47 12.91 -5.01
N ARG A 162 -8.04 14.03 -5.60
CA ARG A 162 -7.01 14.90 -5.06
C ARG A 162 -7.30 15.48 -3.66
N HIS A 163 -8.55 15.47 -3.21
CA HIS A 163 -8.93 15.88 -1.85
C HIS A 163 -8.71 14.78 -0.81
N HIS A 164 -8.48 13.56 -1.27
CA HIS A 164 -8.27 12.35 -0.45
C HIS A 164 -6.87 11.79 -0.60
N ILE A 165 -6.30 11.86 -1.82
CA ILE A 165 -4.90 11.52 -2.08
C ILE A 165 -4.08 12.79 -1.88
N VAL A 166 -3.29 12.84 -0.82
CA VAL A 166 -2.61 14.08 -0.40
C VAL A 166 -1.25 14.29 -1.04
N ALA A 167 -0.59 13.22 -1.45
CA ALA A 167 0.78 13.25 -1.96
C ALA A 167 1.00 12.22 -3.06
N VAL A 168 2.11 12.40 -3.78
CA VAL A 168 2.66 11.41 -4.72
C VAL A 168 4.07 11.00 -4.29
N GLY A 169 4.40 9.73 -4.49
CA GLY A 169 5.70 9.12 -4.22
C GLY A 169 6.24 8.35 -5.42
N LEU A 170 7.40 7.75 -5.26
CA LEU A 170 8.10 6.99 -6.30
C LEU A 170 8.72 5.75 -5.68
N ASP A 171 8.35 4.56 -6.14
CA ASP A 171 8.76 3.30 -5.56
C ASP A 171 9.17 2.22 -6.58
N SER A 172 9.26 0.95 -6.16
CA SER A 172 9.70 -0.21 -6.93
C SER A 172 11.23 -0.24 -7.19
N SER A 173 11.68 -0.87 -8.28
CA SER A 173 13.09 -1.13 -8.57
C SER A 173 13.87 0.17 -8.82
N GLU A 174 14.75 0.55 -7.91
CA GLU A 174 15.55 1.80 -8.01
C GLU A 174 16.68 1.70 -9.04
N ARG A 175 17.26 0.51 -9.19
CA ARG A 175 18.42 0.31 -10.04
C ARG A 175 18.06 0.55 -11.50
N GLY A 176 18.68 1.57 -12.09
CA GLY A 176 18.42 1.99 -13.48
C GLY A 176 17.28 3.00 -13.65
N PHE A 177 16.56 3.33 -12.57
CA PHE A 177 15.41 4.23 -12.59
C PHE A 177 15.53 5.38 -11.56
N PRO A 178 16.51 6.29 -11.73
CA PRO A 178 16.73 7.38 -10.77
C PRO A 178 15.56 8.37 -10.77
N PRO A 179 15.28 9.07 -9.65
CA PRO A 179 14.17 10.02 -9.54
C PRO A 179 14.18 11.14 -10.60
N ALA A 180 15.35 11.49 -11.12
CA ALA A 180 15.48 12.52 -12.15
C ALA A 180 14.68 12.23 -13.43
N LEU A 181 14.39 10.95 -13.72
CA LEU A 181 13.55 10.52 -14.85
C LEU A 181 12.07 10.89 -14.69
N PHE A 182 11.64 11.25 -13.47
CA PHE A 182 10.25 11.53 -13.11
C PHE A 182 10.01 13.00 -12.76
N ARG A 183 10.98 13.88 -13.04
CA ARG A 183 10.90 15.30 -12.69
C ARG A 183 9.61 15.96 -13.15
N ARG A 184 9.23 15.76 -14.43
CA ARG A 184 8.06 16.45 -15.02
C ARG A 184 6.75 16.02 -14.41
N VAL A 185 6.59 14.72 -14.09
CA VAL A 185 5.35 14.24 -13.45
C VAL A 185 5.25 14.75 -12.02
N PHE A 186 6.35 14.86 -11.27
CA PHE A 186 6.35 15.46 -9.94
C PHE A 186 6.05 16.97 -9.99
N GLU A 187 6.67 17.72 -10.93
CA GLU A 187 6.34 19.13 -11.16
C GLU A 187 4.84 19.29 -11.48
N LYS A 188 4.29 18.42 -12.34
CA LYS A 188 2.87 18.42 -12.69
C LYS A 188 1.97 18.09 -11.48
N ALA A 189 2.36 17.12 -10.66
CA ALA A 189 1.62 16.77 -9.44
C ALA A 189 1.56 17.97 -8.47
N MET A 190 2.68 18.66 -8.26
CA MET A 190 2.72 19.88 -7.43
C MET A 190 1.82 21.00 -8.00
N GLU A 191 1.81 21.21 -9.33
CA GLU A 191 0.90 22.16 -9.98
C GLU A 191 -0.59 21.81 -9.73
N GLN A 192 -0.90 20.52 -9.59
CA GLN A 192 -2.25 20.03 -9.28
C GLN A 192 -2.58 20.04 -7.78
N GLY A 193 -1.62 20.45 -6.93
CA GLY A 193 -1.81 20.60 -5.49
C GLY A 193 -1.50 19.35 -4.66
N PHE A 194 -0.83 18.33 -5.24
CA PHE A 194 -0.31 17.21 -4.47
C PHE A 194 1.00 17.60 -3.77
N LEU A 195 1.21 17.06 -2.58
CA LEU A 195 2.53 17.05 -1.95
C LEU A 195 3.42 15.98 -2.61
N THR A 196 4.72 16.02 -2.32
CA THR A 196 5.70 15.03 -2.80
C THR A 196 6.43 14.42 -1.62
N VAL A 197 6.64 13.11 -1.65
CA VAL A 197 7.37 12.33 -0.64
C VAL A 197 8.43 11.46 -1.29
#